data_548eab5184d28214d79226c3bf8f5ac8
#
_entry.id   548eab5184d28214d79226c3bf8f5ac8
#
_cell.length_a   1.000
_cell.length_b   1.000
_cell.length_c   1.000
_cell.angle_alpha   90.00
_cell.angle_beta   90.00
_cell.angle_gamma   90.00
#
_symmetry.space_group_name_H-M   'P 1'
#
loop_
_entity.id
_entity.type
_entity.pdbx_description
1 polymer ?
#
loop_
_entity_poly.entity_id
_entity_poly.type
_entity_poly.pdbx_seq_one_letter_code
_entity_poly.pdbx_strand_id
1 'polypeptide(L)'
;MLSDLNVFVLRCRETGDAVLIDAANEHDKLLELCTRLNVRRVLETHGHWDHIQAIPAMREAGLEVAVTALDAPMLKDVGYDVFIDDAEIIEVGNLRLHAIHNPGHTPGSISFQVEGAPLLFTGDTLFPGGPGATQGEGSGFSTIIDSIDNKLFTLPAHTVVLPGHGVDTTIGNERPHLQEWVNRGW
;
A
#
# COMPACT_ATOMS: atom_id res chain seq x y z
N MET A 1 21.81 -4.73 3.17
CA MET A 1 21.28 -3.37 3.31
C MET A 1 19.86 -3.56 3.80
N LEU A 2 19.49 -2.99 4.94
CA LEU A 2 18.08 -2.88 5.31
C LEU A 2 17.47 -1.96 4.26
N SER A 3 16.50 -2.43 3.50
CA SER A 3 15.76 -1.58 2.57
C SER A 3 15.08 -0.48 3.37
N ASP A 4 15.09 0.77 2.88
CA ASP A 4 14.37 1.90 3.46
C ASP A 4 12.85 1.66 3.27
N LEU A 5 12.28 0.80 4.11
CA LEU A 5 10.88 0.44 4.07
C LEU A 5 10.04 1.50 4.76
N ASN A 6 8.98 1.90 4.10
CA ASN A 6 8.05 2.92 4.59
C ASN A 6 6.83 2.29 5.25
N VAL A 7 6.48 2.82 6.38
CA VAL A 7 5.22 2.53 7.09
C VAL A 7 4.49 3.85 7.30
N PHE A 8 3.21 3.90 6.99
CA PHE A 8 2.45 5.13 7.09
C PHE A 8 1.32 5.02 8.10
N VAL A 9 1.03 6.12 8.80
CA VAL A 9 -0.19 6.26 9.60
C VAL A 9 -1.01 7.40 9.04
N LEU A 10 -2.22 7.10 8.58
CA LEU A 10 -3.22 8.11 8.25
C LEU A 10 -4.14 8.31 9.45
N ARG A 11 -4.27 9.57 9.90
CA ARG A 11 -5.08 9.92 11.07
C ARG A 11 -6.05 11.06 10.76
N CYS A 12 -7.31 10.87 11.07
CA CYS A 12 -8.31 11.93 11.06
C CYS A 12 -8.05 12.90 12.22
N ARG A 13 -7.83 14.18 11.92
CA ARG A 13 -7.58 15.20 12.96
C ARG A 13 -8.81 15.49 13.81
N GLU A 14 -10.01 15.37 13.24
CA GLU A 14 -11.26 15.71 13.92
C GLU A 14 -11.71 14.62 14.89
N THR A 15 -11.67 13.35 14.47
CA THR A 15 -12.14 12.23 15.29
C THR A 15 -11.02 11.56 16.09
N GLY A 16 -9.79 11.66 15.60
CA GLY A 16 -8.64 10.96 16.17
C GLY A 16 -8.48 9.52 15.69
N ASP A 17 -9.40 9.01 14.86
CA ASP A 17 -9.29 7.67 14.29
C ASP A 17 -8.13 7.58 13.31
N ALA A 18 -7.45 6.43 13.30
CA ALA A 18 -6.27 6.23 12.47
C ALA A 18 -6.17 4.79 11.96
N VAL A 19 -5.48 4.64 10.81
CA VAL A 19 -5.07 3.36 10.25
C VAL A 19 -3.56 3.34 10.03
N LEU A 20 -2.97 2.14 10.15
CA LEU A 20 -1.62 1.83 9.74
C LEU A 20 -1.66 1.28 8.31
N ILE A 21 -0.73 1.68 7.46
CA ILE A 21 -0.53 1.12 6.13
C ILE A 21 0.81 0.40 6.15
N ASP A 22 0.77 -0.91 5.93
CA ASP A 22 1.80 -1.92 6.04
C ASP A 22 2.38 -2.08 7.47
N ALA A 23 2.24 -3.27 8.04
CA ALA A 23 2.80 -3.64 9.33
C ALA A 23 4.15 -4.34 9.14
N ALA A 24 5.14 -3.59 8.67
CA ALA A 24 6.41 -4.11 8.20
C ALA A 24 7.27 -4.80 9.27
N ASN A 25 8.05 -4.06 10.02
CA ASN A 25 8.91 -4.61 11.07
C ASN A 25 8.96 -3.67 12.29
N GLU A 26 9.94 -3.84 13.19
CA GLU A 26 10.07 -3.03 14.42
C GLU A 26 8.77 -2.98 15.25
N HIS A 27 8.14 -4.13 15.44
CA HIS A 27 6.81 -4.29 16.04
C HIS A 27 6.63 -3.50 17.36
N ASP A 28 7.64 -3.40 18.23
CA ASP A 28 7.53 -2.64 19.47
C ASP A 28 7.31 -1.14 19.22
N LYS A 29 8.06 -0.56 18.27
CA LYS A 29 7.90 0.85 17.88
C LYS A 29 6.55 1.08 17.19
N LEU A 30 6.11 0.14 16.35
CA LEU A 30 4.81 0.25 15.69
C LEU A 30 3.67 0.16 16.71
N LEU A 31 3.74 -0.73 17.69
CA LEU A 31 2.75 -0.84 18.77
C LEU A 31 2.67 0.45 19.61
N GLU A 32 3.82 1.03 19.97
CA GLU A 32 3.84 2.32 20.67
C GLU A 32 3.18 3.42 19.82
N LEU A 33 3.53 3.47 18.51
CA LEU A 33 2.96 4.44 17.57
C LEU A 33 1.43 4.25 17.42
N CYS A 34 0.98 3.02 17.21
CA CYS A 34 -0.43 2.68 17.06
C CYS A 34 -1.23 3.05 18.32
N THR A 35 -0.71 2.75 19.51
CA THR A 35 -1.33 3.12 20.78
C THR A 35 -1.45 4.65 20.91
N ARG A 36 -0.37 5.37 20.65
CA ARG A 36 -0.32 6.83 20.78
C ARG A 36 -1.26 7.54 19.79
N LEU A 37 -1.41 6.99 18.58
CA LEU A 37 -2.20 7.59 17.51
C LEU A 37 -3.63 7.03 17.39
N ASN A 38 -4.02 6.11 18.29
CA ASN A 38 -5.33 5.45 18.27
C ASN A 38 -5.60 4.66 16.96
N VAL A 39 -4.58 3.97 16.46
CA VAL A 39 -4.74 3.06 15.30
C VAL A 39 -5.57 1.85 15.73
N ARG A 40 -6.55 1.47 14.91
CA ARG A 40 -7.43 0.32 15.15
C ARG A 40 -7.37 -0.74 14.05
N ARG A 41 -6.87 -0.37 12.89
CA ARG A 41 -6.81 -1.23 11.71
C ARG A 41 -5.47 -1.09 11.00
N VAL A 42 -4.98 -2.20 10.46
CA VAL A 42 -3.87 -2.26 9.52
C VAL A 42 -4.43 -2.56 8.14
N LEU A 43 -3.99 -1.81 7.15
CA LEU A 43 -4.31 -2.02 5.74
C LEU A 43 -3.01 -2.44 5.04
N GLU A 44 -2.95 -3.69 4.58
CA GLU A 44 -1.78 -4.19 3.85
C GLU A 44 -1.90 -3.87 2.36
N THR A 45 -0.86 -3.26 1.80
CA THR A 45 -0.80 -2.98 0.36
C THR A 45 -0.59 -4.24 -0.45
N HIS A 46 0.15 -5.20 0.10
CA HIS A 46 0.40 -6.51 -0.50
C HIS A 46 1.01 -7.49 0.54
N GLY A 47 1.19 -8.75 0.14
CA GLY A 47 1.55 -9.83 1.06
C GLY A 47 3.04 -10.17 1.15
N HIS A 48 3.98 -9.36 0.62
CA HIS A 48 5.40 -9.68 0.74
C HIS A 48 5.90 -9.61 2.18
N TRP A 49 6.86 -10.49 2.50
CA TRP A 49 7.33 -10.72 3.86
C TRP A 49 7.82 -9.45 4.58
N ASP A 50 8.50 -8.58 3.89
CA ASP A 50 9.04 -7.34 4.49
C ASP A 50 7.95 -6.32 4.87
N HIS A 51 6.73 -6.42 4.30
CA HIS A 51 5.59 -5.57 4.65
C HIS A 51 4.75 -6.10 5.81
N ILE A 52 4.80 -7.41 6.12
CA ILE A 52 3.84 -8.10 6.99
C ILE A 52 4.43 -8.63 8.30
N GLN A 53 5.72 -8.38 8.58
CA GLN A 53 6.44 -9.01 9.71
C GLN A 53 5.87 -8.66 11.08
N ALA A 54 5.32 -7.45 11.26
CA ALA A 54 4.76 -7.03 12.53
C ALA A 54 3.29 -7.42 12.73
N ILE A 55 2.62 -8.00 11.74
CA ILE A 55 1.20 -8.38 11.81
C ILE A 55 0.88 -9.21 13.06
N PRO A 56 1.65 -10.26 13.44
CA PRO A 56 1.32 -11.03 14.63
C PRO A 56 1.20 -10.17 15.88
N ALA A 57 2.12 -9.22 16.08
CA ALA A 57 2.08 -8.32 17.23
C ALA A 57 0.91 -7.33 17.14
N MET A 58 0.58 -6.83 15.95
CA MET A 58 -0.58 -5.95 15.75
C MET A 58 -1.88 -6.67 16.11
N ARG A 59 -2.06 -7.90 15.64
CA ARG A 59 -3.25 -8.72 15.93
C ARG A 59 -3.35 -9.09 17.42
N GLU A 60 -2.24 -9.46 18.05
CA GLU A 60 -2.19 -9.72 19.49
C GLU A 60 -2.60 -8.49 20.32
N ALA A 61 -2.26 -7.30 19.85
CA ALA A 61 -2.69 -6.04 20.44
C ALA A 61 -4.15 -5.66 20.10
N GLY A 62 -4.86 -6.47 19.33
CA GLY A 62 -6.27 -6.28 18.99
C GLY A 62 -6.54 -5.33 17.82
N LEU A 63 -5.53 -5.07 16.96
CA LEU A 63 -5.75 -4.34 15.71
C LEU A 63 -6.31 -5.33 14.66
N GLU A 64 -7.30 -4.87 13.89
CA GLU A 64 -7.85 -5.60 12.75
C GLU A 64 -6.89 -5.50 11.56
N VAL A 65 -6.53 -6.61 10.93
CA VAL A 65 -5.65 -6.66 9.76
C VAL A 65 -6.46 -6.98 8.51
N ALA A 66 -6.36 -6.10 7.52
CA ALA A 66 -7.06 -6.18 6.25
C ALA A 66 -6.08 -6.38 5.08
N VAL A 67 -6.40 -7.32 4.18
CA VAL A 67 -5.60 -7.68 3.00
C VAL A 67 -6.52 -8.05 1.85
N THR A 68 -6.04 -8.01 0.60
CA THR A 68 -6.82 -8.55 -0.52
C THR A 68 -6.89 -10.08 -0.48
N ALA A 69 -7.99 -10.64 -0.96
CA ALA A 69 -8.17 -12.11 -1.01
C ALA A 69 -7.09 -12.81 -1.84
N LEU A 70 -6.52 -12.13 -2.85
CA LEU A 70 -5.48 -12.69 -3.71
C LEU A 70 -4.12 -12.79 -3.02
N ASP A 71 -3.80 -11.90 -2.09
CA ASP A 71 -2.55 -11.94 -1.33
C ASP A 71 -2.70 -12.64 0.04
N ALA A 72 -3.91 -12.94 0.49
CA ALA A 72 -4.16 -13.66 1.74
C ALA A 72 -3.34 -14.97 1.91
N PRO A 73 -3.10 -15.78 0.85
CA PRO A 73 -2.24 -16.95 0.96
C PRO A 73 -0.80 -16.64 1.41
N MET A 74 -0.29 -15.43 1.13
CA MET A 74 1.05 -15.00 1.54
C MET A 74 1.10 -14.69 3.05
N LEU A 75 -0.04 -14.36 3.66
CA LEU A 75 -0.18 -14.06 5.09
C LEU A 75 -0.49 -15.30 5.96
N LYS A 76 -0.44 -16.52 5.41
CA LYS A 76 -0.83 -17.76 6.11
C LYS A 76 -0.16 -17.95 7.48
N ASP A 77 1.09 -17.49 7.64
CA ASP A 77 1.89 -17.68 8.85
C ASP A 77 1.73 -16.53 9.87
N VAL A 78 1.26 -15.36 9.41
CA VAL A 78 1.05 -14.17 10.26
C VAL A 78 -0.43 -13.86 10.51
N GLY A 79 -1.31 -14.32 9.63
CA GLY A 79 -2.76 -14.18 9.71
C GLY A 79 -3.29 -12.81 9.27
N TYR A 80 -4.60 -12.75 9.11
CA TYR A 80 -5.37 -11.55 8.76
C TYR A 80 -6.80 -11.72 9.31
N ASP A 81 -7.62 -10.67 9.25
CA ASP A 81 -8.96 -10.70 9.84
C ASP A 81 -10.06 -10.45 8.79
N VAL A 82 -9.85 -9.52 7.85
CA VAL A 82 -10.85 -9.15 6.83
C VAL A 82 -10.21 -8.99 5.45
N PHE A 83 -11.04 -9.04 4.41
CA PHE A 83 -10.62 -8.73 3.06
C PHE A 83 -10.90 -7.28 2.70
N ILE A 84 -10.11 -6.76 1.76
CA ILE A 84 -10.32 -5.48 1.08
C ILE A 84 -10.63 -5.81 -0.38
N ASP A 85 -11.72 -5.26 -0.89
CA ASP A 85 -12.13 -5.39 -2.29
C ASP A 85 -11.69 -4.18 -3.14
N ASP A 86 -11.59 -4.39 -4.47
CA ASP A 86 -11.39 -3.27 -5.41
C ASP A 86 -12.55 -2.28 -5.33
N ALA A 87 -12.24 -1.00 -5.42
CA ALA A 87 -13.18 0.12 -5.30
C ALA A 87 -13.88 0.23 -3.92
N GLU A 88 -13.45 -0.52 -2.91
CA GLU A 88 -13.94 -0.35 -1.55
C GLU A 88 -13.59 1.05 -1.02
N ILE A 89 -14.51 1.61 -0.23
CA ILE A 89 -14.30 2.86 0.48
C ILE A 89 -14.10 2.54 1.97
N ILE A 90 -12.89 2.80 2.45
CA ILE A 90 -12.52 2.57 3.84
C ILE A 90 -12.62 3.88 4.60
N GLU A 91 -13.48 3.92 5.62
CA GLU A 91 -13.64 5.09 6.47
C GLU A 91 -12.62 5.12 7.60
N VAL A 92 -12.00 6.29 7.82
CA VAL A 92 -11.07 6.56 8.91
C VAL A 92 -11.52 7.86 9.58
N GLY A 93 -12.45 7.76 10.51
CA GLY A 93 -13.19 8.91 11.02
C GLY A 93 -13.93 9.63 9.88
N ASN A 94 -13.62 10.90 9.66
CA ASN A 94 -14.21 11.68 8.56
C ASN A 94 -13.41 11.57 7.24
N LEU A 95 -12.32 10.82 7.22
CA LEU A 95 -11.55 10.57 6.00
C LEU A 95 -12.08 9.33 5.29
N ARG A 96 -11.93 9.31 3.97
CA ARG A 96 -12.29 8.18 3.12
C ARG A 96 -11.10 7.80 2.26
N LEU A 97 -10.74 6.52 2.27
CA LEU A 97 -9.73 5.92 1.41
C LEU A 97 -10.42 5.11 0.32
N HIS A 98 -10.06 5.37 -0.93
CA HIS A 98 -10.48 4.53 -2.05
C HIS A 98 -9.42 3.46 -2.28
N ALA A 99 -9.80 2.20 -2.16
CA ALA A 99 -8.98 1.06 -2.47
C ALA A 99 -8.94 0.84 -3.99
N ILE A 100 -7.74 0.74 -4.55
CA ILE A 100 -7.51 0.57 -6.00
C ILE A 100 -6.68 -0.69 -6.18
N HIS A 101 -7.31 -1.79 -6.57
CA HIS A 101 -6.60 -3.03 -6.89
C HIS A 101 -5.74 -2.83 -8.15
N ASN A 102 -4.43 -2.99 -8.02
CA ASN A 102 -3.43 -2.70 -9.06
C ASN A 102 -2.38 -3.83 -9.13
N PRO A 103 -2.81 -5.03 -9.59
CA PRO A 103 -1.96 -6.21 -9.62
C PRO A 103 -0.73 -6.04 -10.50
N GLY A 104 0.27 -6.88 -10.27
CA GLY A 104 1.47 -6.99 -11.09
C GLY A 104 2.75 -7.13 -10.29
N HIS A 105 2.93 -6.39 -9.19
CA HIS A 105 3.96 -6.67 -8.20
C HIS A 105 3.61 -7.96 -7.43
N THR A 106 2.39 -8.03 -6.91
CA THR A 106 1.72 -9.26 -6.48
C THR A 106 0.36 -9.37 -7.14
N PRO A 107 -0.31 -10.54 -7.10
CA PRO A 107 -1.68 -10.68 -7.58
C PRO A 107 -2.69 -9.79 -6.85
N GLY A 108 -2.46 -9.55 -5.56
CA GLY A 108 -3.36 -8.81 -4.68
C GLY A 108 -2.92 -7.39 -4.37
N SER A 109 -1.88 -6.86 -5.03
CA SER A 109 -1.42 -5.48 -4.79
C SER A 109 -2.56 -4.46 -4.88
N ILE A 110 -2.65 -3.60 -3.86
CA ILE A 110 -3.70 -2.59 -3.73
C ILE A 110 -3.10 -1.26 -3.26
N SER A 111 -3.59 -0.17 -3.83
CA SER A 111 -3.22 1.20 -3.44
C SER A 111 -4.37 1.88 -2.73
N PHE A 112 -4.06 2.87 -1.89
CA PHE A 112 -5.07 3.62 -1.14
C PHE A 112 -4.98 5.10 -1.47
N GLN A 113 -6.01 5.64 -2.12
CA GLN A 113 -6.14 7.07 -2.42
C GLN A 113 -6.96 7.78 -1.35
N VAL A 114 -6.45 8.89 -0.82
CA VAL A 114 -7.19 9.72 0.14
C VAL A 114 -8.17 10.62 -0.61
N GLU A 115 -9.47 10.49 -0.34
CA GLU A 115 -10.50 11.34 -0.95
C GLU A 115 -10.32 12.81 -0.52
N GLY A 116 -10.36 13.71 -1.49
CA GLY A 116 -10.20 15.14 -1.23
C GLY A 116 -8.77 15.62 -0.91
N ALA A 117 -7.78 14.71 -0.91
CA ALA A 117 -6.37 15.04 -0.76
C ALA A 117 -5.53 14.42 -1.88
N PRO A 118 -4.45 15.07 -2.32
CA PRO A 118 -3.61 14.55 -3.38
C PRO A 118 -2.58 13.53 -2.85
N LEU A 119 -3.05 12.48 -2.17
CA LEU A 119 -2.21 11.45 -1.55
C LEU A 119 -2.62 10.06 -2.01
N LEU A 120 -1.63 9.26 -2.41
CA LEU A 120 -1.78 7.88 -2.86
C LEU A 120 -0.70 7.01 -2.23
N PHE A 121 -1.07 6.02 -1.42
CA PHE A 121 -0.18 4.99 -0.91
C PHE A 121 -0.16 3.84 -1.91
N THR A 122 0.99 3.54 -2.49
CA THR A 122 1.11 2.59 -3.61
C THR A 122 1.70 1.24 -3.25
N GLY A 123 2.18 1.07 -2.00
CA GLY A 123 3.02 -0.08 -1.71
C GLY A 123 4.12 -0.19 -2.77
N ASP A 124 4.32 -1.38 -3.29
CA ASP A 124 5.38 -1.66 -4.25
C ASP A 124 4.91 -1.63 -5.72
N THR A 125 3.86 -0.87 -6.02
CA THR A 125 3.36 -0.76 -7.40
C THR A 125 4.09 0.32 -8.19
N LEU A 126 4.25 1.53 -7.65
CA LEU A 126 4.84 2.68 -8.34
C LEU A 126 5.86 3.40 -7.46
N PHE A 127 7.05 3.57 -7.99
CA PHE A 127 8.20 4.24 -7.36
C PHE A 127 8.70 5.40 -8.22
N PRO A 128 9.57 6.27 -7.66
CA PRO A 128 10.38 7.15 -8.49
C PRO A 128 11.18 6.35 -9.53
N GLY A 129 10.95 6.63 -10.81
CA GLY A 129 11.68 6.03 -11.93
C GLY A 129 11.13 4.69 -12.44
N GLY A 130 10.00 4.18 -11.91
CA GLY A 130 9.37 3.01 -12.51
C GLY A 130 8.45 2.17 -11.63
N PRO A 131 7.95 1.07 -12.21
CA PRO A 131 7.16 0.08 -11.49
C PRO A 131 8.02 -0.72 -10.51
N GLY A 132 7.36 -1.34 -9.54
CA GLY A 132 7.97 -2.34 -8.67
C GLY A 132 8.40 -3.62 -9.40
N ALA A 133 9.22 -4.42 -8.72
CA ALA A 133 9.71 -5.69 -9.27
C ALA A 133 8.56 -6.66 -9.60
N THR A 134 8.72 -7.44 -10.67
CA THR A 134 7.69 -8.37 -11.16
C THR A 134 8.26 -9.77 -11.37
N GLN A 135 9.11 -10.24 -10.44
CA GLN A 135 9.81 -11.52 -10.52
C GLN A 135 9.20 -12.63 -9.64
N GLY A 136 8.16 -12.31 -8.86
CA GLY A 136 7.49 -13.25 -7.96
C GLY A 136 6.44 -14.12 -8.67
N GLU A 137 5.97 -15.15 -8.00
CA GLU A 137 4.86 -15.97 -8.46
C GLU A 137 3.57 -15.14 -8.58
N GLY A 138 2.90 -15.21 -9.73
CA GLY A 138 1.69 -14.43 -10.01
C GLY A 138 1.95 -12.95 -10.33
N SER A 139 3.20 -12.49 -10.32
CA SER A 139 3.59 -11.14 -10.76
C SER A 139 3.72 -11.07 -12.29
N GLY A 140 3.73 -9.85 -12.84
CA GLY A 140 3.90 -9.69 -14.28
C GLY A 140 4.13 -8.25 -14.71
N PHE A 141 5.16 -8.02 -15.53
CA PHE A 141 5.52 -6.70 -16.00
C PHE A 141 4.39 -6.02 -16.80
N SER A 142 3.78 -6.73 -17.75
CA SER A 142 2.64 -6.18 -18.52
C SER A 142 1.47 -5.82 -17.61
N THR A 143 1.20 -6.66 -16.61
CA THR A 143 0.10 -6.46 -15.67
C THR A 143 0.31 -5.22 -14.79
N ILE A 144 1.53 -5.00 -14.27
CA ILE A 144 1.81 -3.81 -13.44
C ILE A 144 1.78 -2.54 -14.29
N ILE A 145 2.27 -2.58 -15.53
CA ILE A 145 2.19 -1.45 -16.47
C ILE A 145 0.72 -1.10 -16.77
N ASP A 146 -0.12 -2.10 -17.07
CA ASP A 146 -1.55 -1.90 -17.30
C ASP A 146 -2.25 -1.31 -16.06
N SER A 147 -1.89 -1.78 -14.87
CA SER A 147 -2.41 -1.27 -13.61
C SER A 147 -2.04 0.20 -13.38
N ILE A 148 -0.76 0.56 -13.62
CA ILE A 148 -0.28 1.93 -13.46
C ILE A 148 -0.94 2.85 -14.47
N ASP A 149 -0.96 2.48 -15.77
CA ASP A 149 -1.48 3.33 -16.84
C ASP A 149 -2.99 3.55 -16.69
N ASN A 150 -3.76 2.46 -16.55
CA ASN A 150 -5.22 2.53 -16.58
C ASN A 150 -5.86 2.93 -15.26
N LYS A 151 -5.15 2.85 -14.12
CA LYS A 151 -5.69 3.15 -12.79
C LYS A 151 -4.96 4.31 -12.11
N LEU A 152 -3.66 4.23 -11.92
CA LEU A 152 -2.93 5.25 -11.16
C LEU A 152 -2.67 6.52 -11.96
N PHE A 153 -2.32 6.39 -13.25
CA PHE A 153 -2.07 7.56 -14.11
C PHE A 153 -3.33 8.29 -14.57
N THR A 154 -4.51 7.82 -14.22
CA THR A 154 -5.77 8.58 -14.36
C THR A 154 -5.91 9.66 -13.29
N LEU A 155 -5.16 9.56 -12.18
CA LEU A 155 -5.20 10.52 -11.08
C LEU A 155 -4.54 11.86 -11.47
N PRO A 156 -4.86 12.96 -10.78
CA PRO A 156 -4.26 14.27 -11.05
C PRO A 156 -2.73 14.27 -10.98
N ALA A 157 -2.06 15.02 -11.85
CA ALA A 157 -0.60 15.06 -11.91
C ALA A 157 0.09 15.47 -10.59
N HIS A 158 -0.58 16.29 -9.76
CA HIS A 158 -0.06 16.73 -8.47
C HIS A 158 -0.29 15.71 -7.32
N THR A 159 -0.87 14.53 -7.59
CA THR A 159 -1.04 13.48 -6.59
C THR A 159 0.33 12.97 -6.16
N VAL A 160 0.62 13.06 -4.87
CA VAL A 160 1.84 12.54 -4.25
C VAL A 160 1.70 11.03 -4.10
N VAL A 161 2.70 10.32 -4.58
CA VAL A 161 2.83 8.86 -4.51
C VAL A 161 3.74 8.53 -3.34
N LEU A 162 3.23 7.76 -2.40
CA LEU A 162 3.90 7.29 -1.19
C LEU A 162 4.16 5.77 -1.32
N PRO A 163 5.34 5.37 -1.81
CA PRO A 163 5.65 3.96 -2.06
C PRO A 163 6.04 3.21 -0.79
N GLY A 164 6.08 1.87 -0.88
CA GLY A 164 6.49 0.99 0.20
C GLY A 164 7.99 1.11 0.57
N HIS A 165 8.81 1.61 -0.34
CA HIS A 165 10.25 1.82 -0.11
C HIS A 165 10.73 3.16 -0.66
N GLY A 166 11.79 3.71 -0.02
CA GLY A 166 12.51 4.89 -0.51
C GLY A 166 11.73 6.18 -0.38
N VAL A 167 11.91 7.07 -1.35
CA VAL A 167 11.34 8.42 -1.32
C VAL A 167 10.02 8.52 -2.12
N ASP A 168 9.25 9.56 -1.83
CA ASP A 168 8.02 9.90 -2.53
C ASP A 168 8.28 10.46 -3.94
N THR A 169 7.23 10.42 -4.76
CA THR A 169 7.18 11.05 -6.09
C THR A 169 5.78 11.64 -6.35
N THR A 170 5.47 11.97 -7.60
CA THR A 170 4.13 12.39 -8.02
C THR A 170 3.70 11.68 -9.31
N ILE A 171 2.40 11.56 -9.50
CA ILE A 171 1.84 11.03 -10.77
C ILE A 171 2.37 11.83 -11.98
N GLY A 172 2.51 13.14 -11.82
CA GLY A 172 3.02 14.02 -12.90
C GLY A 172 4.48 13.79 -13.24
N ASN A 173 5.31 13.43 -12.27
CA ASN A 173 6.72 13.10 -12.51
C ASN A 173 6.86 11.76 -13.25
N GLU A 174 6.08 10.76 -12.89
CA GLU A 174 6.27 9.40 -13.39
C GLU A 174 5.54 9.12 -14.71
N ARG A 175 4.34 9.67 -14.91
CA ARG A 175 3.51 9.41 -16.10
C ARG A 175 4.23 9.64 -17.44
N PRO A 176 5.08 10.67 -17.63
CA PRO A 176 5.78 10.88 -18.91
C PRO A 176 6.76 9.77 -19.27
N HIS A 177 7.19 8.96 -18.31
CA HIS A 177 8.20 7.92 -18.48
C HIS A 177 7.62 6.52 -18.78
N LEU A 178 6.30 6.36 -18.82
CA LEU A 178 5.65 5.05 -19.03
C LEU A 178 6.19 4.32 -20.28
N GLN A 179 6.30 5.03 -21.42
CA GLN A 179 6.79 4.41 -22.65
C GLN A 179 8.28 4.01 -22.56
N GLU A 180 9.06 4.72 -21.79
CA GLU A 180 10.46 4.36 -21.50
C GLU A 180 10.52 3.04 -20.73
N TRP A 181 9.67 2.87 -19.71
CA TRP A 181 9.60 1.61 -18.94
C TRP A 181 9.15 0.44 -19.80
N VAL A 182 8.12 0.62 -20.62
CA VAL A 182 7.65 -0.40 -21.57
C VAL A 182 8.77 -0.83 -22.52
N ASN A 183 9.53 0.13 -23.07
CA ASN A 183 10.64 -0.18 -24.00
C ASN A 183 11.82 -0.86 -23.29
N ARG A 184 12.06 -0.53 -22.00
CA ARG A 184 13.11 -1.14 -21.19
C ARG A 184 12.75 -2.56 -20.76
N GLY A 185 11.46 -2.85 -20.54
CA GLY A 185 10.92 -4.17 -20.21
C GLY A 185 11.06 -4.57 -18.74
N TRP A 186 11.33 -3.61 -17.86
CA TRP A 186 11.48 -3.81 -16.41
C TRP A 186 11.34 -2.49 -15.64
#